data_5d1abc339e63136f35121d8dc42b498d
#
_entry.id   5d1abc339e63136f35121d8dc42b498d
#
_cell.length_a   1.000
_cell.length_b   1.000
_cell.length_c   1.000
_cell.angle_alpha   90.00
_cell.angle_beta   90.00
_cell.angle_gamma   90.00
#
_symmetry.space_group_name_H-M   'P 1'
#
loop_
_entity.id
_entity.type
_entity.pdbx_description
1 polymer ?
#
loop_
_entity_poly.entity_id
_entity_poly.type
_entity_poly.pdbx_seq_one_letter_code
_entity_poly.pdbx_strand_id
1 'polypeptide(L)'
;MKVLLTGATGFIGKALVAELIQQNFHISITVRQKTNLFPDEVKQFVVGDFESNPDFSTSLAEIDCVIHLAGREHVIDKAKASLLDEFRKVNTELTLNLAKQAVTARVERFIFLSSIGVNGNQNTQPFLEIDIPNPQEPYAISKYEAEQGLINLAKNSNLEVVIVRPPLVYGNNVPGNFGRLVQWAGSRIILPLPLGAVNNARTLIAIDNLVSFIITCTLHPKAANEVFLISDDDSLSTTQLLKKIAKAFNKKALLLPIPVSWMVFVAKLLGKEADAVRLFSSLIVDSSKARDLLEWYPVTTMDEQLKKMTTNEKNS
;
A
#
# COMPACT_ATOMS: atom_id res chain seq x y z
N MET A 1 -19.91 12.64 6.69
CA MET A 1 -18.78 12.14 7.48
C MET A 1 -17.55 13.02 7.21
N LYS A 2 -16.84 13.44 8.25
CA LYS A 2 -15.64 14.27 8.17
C LYS A 2 -14.40 13.39 8.32
N VAL A 3 -13.53 13.39 7.33
CA VAL A 3 -12.32 12.53 7.32
C VAL A 3 -11.06 13.38 7.35
N LEU A 4 -10.08 12.97 8.15
CA LEU A 4 -8.71 13.48 8.08
C LEU A 4 -7.82 12.45 7.40
N LEU A 5 -7.20 12.85 6.28
CA LEU A 5 -6.28 12.01 5.53
C LEU A 5 -4.84 12.50 5.67
N THR A 6 -3.94 11.62 6.09
CA THR A 6 -2.50 11.87 6.02
C THR A 6 -1.90 11.13 4.83
N GLY A 7 -0.84 11.66 4.23
CA GLY A 7 -0.24 11.05 3.04
C GLY A 7 -1.06 11.28 1.75
N ALA A 8 -1.95 12.29 1.73
CA ALA A 8 -2.81 12.63 0.60
C ALA A 8 -2.05 12.86 -0.72
N THR A 9 -0.84 13.42 -0.66
CA THR A 9 -0.02 13.71 -1.85
C THR A 9 0.68 12.49 -2.46
N GLY A 10 0.62 11.34 -1.77
CA GLY A 10 1.19 10.08 -2.23
C GLY A 10 0.36 9.39 -3.33
N PHE A 11 0.86 8.26 -3.83
CA PHE A 11 0.22 7.48 -4.88
C PHE A 11 -1.21 7.06 -4.50
N ILE A 12 -1.37 6.39 -3.36
CA ILE A 12 -2.69 5.94 -2.87
C ILE A 12 -3.54 7.13 -2.41
N GLY A 13 -2.91 8.11 -1.73
CA GLY A 13 -3.62 9.25 -1.18
C GLY A 13 -4.34 10.10 -2.22
N LYS A 14 -3.72 10.34 -3.38
CA LYS A 14 -4.34 11.09 -4.48
C LYS A 14 -5.58 10.38 -5.03
N ALA A 15 -5.51 9.07 -5.21
CA ALA A 15 -6.64 8.28 -5.68
C ALA A 15 -7.78 8.27 -4.65
N LEU A 16 -7.45 8.11 -3.36
CA LEU A 16 -8.44 8.12 -2.29
C LEU A 16 -9.12 9.48 -2.15
N VAL A 17 -8.39 10.59 -2.21
CA VAL A 17 -9.01 11.94 -2.17
C VAL A 17 -9.98 12.12 -3.33
N ALA A 18 -9.60 11.72 -4.55
CA ALA A 18 -10.47 11.83 -5.71
C ALA A 18 -11.79 11.06 -5.53
N GLU A 19 -11.73 9.85 -4.99
CA GLU A 19 -12.91 9.01 -4.74
C GLU A 19 -13.76 9.56 -3.58
N LEU A 20 -13.13 10.01 -2.49
CA LEU A 20 -13.84 10.62 -1.36
C LEU A 20 -14.61 11.89 -1.76
N ILE A 21 -14.08 12.71 -2.68
CA ILE A 21 -14.78 13.86 -3.27
C ILE A 21 -16.03 13.40 -4.01
N GLN A 22 -15.91 12.39 -4.87
CA GLN A 22 -17.04 11.84 -5.64
C GLN A 22 -18.16 11.31 -4.73
N GLN A 23 -17.79 10.79 -3.57
CA GLN A 23 -18.73 10.26 -2.57
C GLN A 23 -19.20 11.33 -1.55
N ASN A 24 -18.90 12.60 -1.78
CA ASN A 24 -19.35 13.75 -0.96
C ASN A 24 -18.89 13.70 0.52
N PHE A 25 -17.68 13.20 0.79
CA PHE A 25 -17.07 13.29 2.11
C PHE A 25 -16.56 14.72 2.36
N HIS A 26 -16.59 15.17 3.61
CA HIS A 26 -15.87 16.36 4.03
C HIS A 26 -14.42 16.02 4.32
N ILE A 27 -13.50 16.45 3.46
CA ILE A 27 -12.11 16.01 3.47
C ILE A 27 -11.21 17.10 4.05
N SER A 28 -10.45 16.70 5.07
CA SER A 28 -9.29 17.42 5.59
C SER A 28 -8.03 16.61 5.30
N ILE A 29 -6.96 17.28 4.93
CA ILE A 29 -5.67 16.62 4.73
C ILE A 29 -4.58 17.29 5.55
N THR A 30 -3.61 16.50 6.04
CA THR A 30 -2.38 17.04 6.60
C THR A 30 -1.28 17.02 5.55
N VAL A 31 -0.56 18.12 5.43
CA VAL A 31 0.52 18.30 4.46
C VAL A 31 1.75 18.91 5.15
N ARG A 32 2.94 18.63 4.63
CA ARG A 32 4.17 19.29 5.08
C ARG A 32 4.24 20.75 4.62
N GLN A 33 3.74 21.01 3.43
CA GLN A 33 3.65 22.33 2.81
C GLN A 33 2.35 22.39 2.00
N LYS A 34 1.73 23.58 1.90
CA LYS A 34 0.52 23.78 1.10
C LYS A 34 0.76 23.36 -0.36
N THR A 35 -0.26 22.74 -0.96
CA THR A 35 -0.18 22.22 -2.32
C THR A 35 -1.42 22.63 -3.13
N ASN A 36 -1.24 22.78 -4.43
CA ASN A 36 -2.35 23.04 -5.38
C ASN A 36 -2.83 21.75 -6.09
N LEU A 37 -2.50 20.58 -5.55
CA LEU A 37 -2.89 19.27 -6.13
C LEU A 37 -4.37 18.94 -5.95
N PHE A 38 -5.07 19.64 -5.04
CA PHE A 38 -6.45 19.33 -4.67
C PHE A 38 -7.33 20.57 -4.84
N PRO A 39 -8.63 20.41 -5.11
CA PRO A 39 -9.57 21.53 -5.20
C PRO A 39 -9.74 22.22 -3.82
N ASP A 40 -10.25 23.45 -3.84
CA ASP A 40 -10.38 24.30 -2.64
C ASP A 40 -11.29 23.71 -1.55
N GLU A 41 -12.19 22.82 -1.90
CA GLU A 41 -13.07 22.12 -0.96
C GLU A 41 -12.30 21.12 -0.04
N VAL A 42 -11.09 20.72 -0.42
CA VAL A 42 -10.21 19.89 0.41
C VAL A 42 -9.44 20.78 1.37
N LYS A 43 -9.83 20.76 2.64
CA LYS A 43 -9.19 21.57 3.67
C LYS A 43 -7.78 21.08 3.98
N GLN A 44 -6.78 21.97 3.89
CA GLN A 44 -5.38 21.62 4.12
C GLN A 44 -4.87 22.17 5.44
N PHE A 45 -4.25 21.31 6.24
CA PHE A 45 -3.55 21.66 7.46
C PHE A 45 -2.04 21.44 7.29
N VAL A 46 -1.27 22.50 7.39
CA VAL A 46 0.20 22.43 7.32
C VAL A 46 0.71 22.09 8.71
N VAL A 47 1.23 20.87 8.87
CA VAL A 47 1.75 20.36 10.15
C VAL A 47 3.28 20.31 10.21
N GLY A 48 3.95 20.72 9.13
CA GLY A 48 5.42 20.74 9.06
C GLY A 48 6.02 19.36 8.87
N ASP A 49 7.23 19.17 9.41
CA ASP A 49 7.96 17.91 9.28
C ASP A 49 7.37 16.84 10.18
N PHE A 50 7.09 15.69 9.59
CA PHE A 50 6.55 14.52 10.29
C PHE A 50 7.52 13.89 11.30
N GLU A 51 8.82 14.16 11.19
CA GLU A 51 9.84 13.69 12.14
C GLU A 51 9.93 14.56 13.41
N SER A 52 9.28 15.72 13.43
CA SER A 52 9.31 16.67 14.56
C SER A 52 8.19 16.49 15.58
N ASN A 53 7.50 15.35 15.59
CA ASN A 53 6.36 15.07 16.47
C ASN A 53 5.26 16.14 16.37
N PRO A 54 4.63 16.33 15.21
CA PRO A 54 3.73 17.45 14.94
C PRO A 54 2.48 17.43 15.81
N ASP A 55 1.93 18.62 16.07
CA ASP A 55 0.62 18.82 16.69
C ASP A 55 -0.47 18.73 15.62
N PHE A 56 -1.40 17.77 15.81
CA PHE A 56 -2.53 17.53 14.94
C PHE A 56 -3.86 18.06 15.53
N SER A 57 -3.85 18.68 16.70
CA SER A 57 -5.07 19.07 17.45
C SER A 57 -6.04 19.88 16.61
N THR A 58 -5.54 20.88 15.87
CA THR A 58 -6.36 21.71 15.00
C THR A 58 -6.94 20.92 13.81
N SER A 59 -6.18 19.99 13.25
CA SER A 59 -6.61 19.17 12.11
C SER A 59 -7.58 18.06 12.49
N LEU A 60 -7.59 17.65 13.76
CA LEU A 60 -8.47 16.61 14.29
C LEU A 60 -9.80 17.16 14.82
N ALA A 61 -9.96 18.48 14.88
CA ALA A 61 -11.20 19.08 15.37
C ALA A 61 -12.39 18.66 14.49
N GLU A 62 -13.43 18.09 15.13
CA GLU A 62 -14.67 17.62 14.50
C GLU A 62 -14.45 16.51 13.44
N ILE A 63 -13.37 15.74 13.50
CA ILE A 63 -13.11 14.61 12.60
C ILE A 63 -13.78 13.36 13.14
N ASP A 64 -14.51 12.65 12.27
CA ASP A 64 -15.14 11.36 12.58
C ASP A 64 -14.14 10.21 12.38
N CYS A 65 -13.36 10.26 11.29
CA CYS A 65 -12.44 9.19 10.95
C CYS A 65 -11.07 9.73 10.46
N VAL A 66 -9.99 9.14 10.95
CA VAL A 66 -8.62 9.35 10.45
C VAL A 66 -8.26 8.22 9.50
N ILE A 67 -7.77 8.55 8.30
CA ILE A 67 -7.18 7.59 7.36
C ILE A 67 -5.69 7.91 7.25
N HIS A 68 -4.86 7.04 7.85
CA HIS A 68 -3.42 7.25 7.94
C HIS A 68 -2.67 6.47 6.87
N LEU A 69 -2.36 7.15 5.75
CA LEU A 69 -1.56 6.62 4.65
C LEU A 69 -0.12 7.13 4.66
N ALA A 70 0.19 8.14 5.47
CA ALA A 70 1.54 8.65 5.58
C ALA A 70 2.49 7.56 6.06
N GLY A 71 3.61 7.43 5.39
CA GLY A 71 4.65 6.47 5.72
C GLY A 71 5.85 6.66 4.81
N ARG A 72 6.99 6.18 5.28
CA ARG A 72 8.24 6.12 4.50
C ARG A 72 8.44 4.67 4.09
N GLU A 73 8.57 4.41 2.79
CA GLU A 73 8.80 3.07 2.23
C GLU A 73 10.25 2.89 1.77
N HIS A 74 10.88 3.97 1.32
CA HIS A 74 12.24 3.96 0.80
C HIS A 74 13.13 4.96 1.53
N VAL A 75 14.30 4.50 1.94
CA VAL A 75 15.42 5.34 2.42
C VAL A 75 16.63 4.99 1.56
N ILE A 76 17.27 6.01 0.98
CA ILE A 76 18.43 5.86 0.11
C ILE A 76 19.69 5.92 0.96
N ASP A 77 20.62 4.98 0.73
CA ASP A 77 22.03 4.98 1.22
C ASP A 77 22.29 5.09 2.73
N LYS A 78 21.66 4.22 3.56
CA LYS A 78 22.02 4.10 4.97
C LYS A 78 22.30 2.64 5.40
N ALA A 79 23.13 2.45 6.43
CA ALA A 79 23.36 1.13 7.04
C ALA A 79 22.07 0.58 7.65
N LYS A 80 21.86 -0.77 7.62
CA LYS A 80 20.59 -1.42 8.05
C LYS A 80 20.10 -1.02 9.46
N ALA A 81 20.99 -0.81 10.42
CA ALA A 81 20.61 -0.41 11.78
C ALA A 81 20.02 1.02 11.83
N SER A 82 20.66 1.97 11.13
CA SER A 82 20.14 3.34 11.05
C SER A 82 18.85 3.44 10.21
N LEU A 83 18.60 2.47 9.31
CA LEU A 83 17.38 2.40 8.52
C LEU A 83 16.14 2.12 9.37
N LEU A 84 16.22 1.21 10.33
CA LEU A 84 15.08 0.88 11.19
C LEU A 84 14.64 2.09 12.02
N ASP A 85 15.60 2.84 12.60
CA ASP A 85 15.27 4.02 13.40
C ASP A 85 14.63 5.14 12.55
N GLU A 86 15.10 5.32 11.30
CA GLU A 86 14.46 6.24 10.36
C GLU A 86 13.03 5.83 9.97
N PHE A 87 12.79 4.53 9.80
CA PHE A 87 11.43 4.04 9.57
C PHE A 87 10.55 4.19 10.81
N ARG A 88 11.08 3.92 12.01
CA ARG A 88 10.36 4.08 13.28
C ARG A 88 9.84 5.50 13.49
N LYS A 89 10.65 6.51 13.22
CA LYS A 89 10.23 7.92 13.36
C LYS A 89 8.94 8.22 12.60
N VAL A 90 8.87 7.81 11.33
CA VAL A 90 7.73 8.15 10.46
C VAL A 90 6.63 7.09 10.51
N ASN A 91 6.97 5.79 10.56
CA ASN A 91 5.98 4.74 10.46
C ASN A 91 5.41 4.31 11.83
N THR A 92 6.19 4.45 12.91
CA THR A 92 5.76 4.05 14.25
C THR A 92 5.42 5.27 15.11
N GLU A 93 6.38 6.14 15.37
CA GLU A 93 6.24 7.24 16.33
C GLU A 93 5.19 8.26 15.87
N LEU A 94 5.27 8.71 14.62
CA LEU A 94 4.26 9.62 14.04
C LEU A 94 2.86 9.00 14.08
N THR A 95 2.73 7.71 13.70
CA THR A 95 1.44 7.01 13.72
C THR A 95 0.85 6.99 15.13
N LEU A 96 1.65 6.63 16.13
CA LEU A 96 1.19 6.58 17.52
C LEU A 96 0.94 7.97 18.11
N ASN A 97 1.71 8.98 17.74
CA ASN A 97 1.45 10.36 18.10
C ASN A 97 0.09 10.85 17.56
N LEU A 98 -0.16 10.65 16.27
CA LEU A 98 -1.44 11.01 15.63
C LEU A 98 -2.61 10.26 16.29
N ALA A 99 -2.47 8.96 16.53
CA ALA A 99 -3.52 8.14 17.15
C ALA A 99 -3.83 8.58 18.59
N LYS A 100 -2.82 8.92 19.40
CA LYS A 100 -3.03 9.46 20.76
C LYS A 100 -3.78 10.80 20.73
N GLN A 101 -3.44 11.67 19.79
CA GLN A 101 -4.14 12.94 19.62
C GLN A 101 -5.58 12.71 19.09
N ALA A 102 -5.80 11.71 18.22
CA ALA A 102 -7.13 11.31 17.76
C ALA A 102 -8.02 10.84 18.94
N VAL A 103 -7.48 10.06 19.87
CA VAL A 103 -8.19 9.69 21.14
C VAL A 103 -8.59 10.95 21.92
N THR A 104 -7.66 11.89 22.11
CA THR A 104 -7.92 13.14 22.83
C THR A 104 -9.01 13.98 22.14
N ALA A 105 -9.01 14.00 20.81
CA ALA A 105 -10.00 14.70 19.99
C ALA A 105 -11.34 13.95 19.85
N ARG A 106 -11.45 12.75 20.43
CA ARG A 106 -12.63 11.87 20.37
C ARG A 106 -13.00 11.43 18.94
N VAL A 107 -11.99 11.21 18.11
CA VAL A 107 -12.19 10.58 16.79
C VAL A 107 -12.75 9.17 17.02
N GLU A 108 -13.74 8.78 16.22
CA GLU A 108 -14.38 7.47 16.38
C GLU A 108 -13.52 6.35 15.79
N ARG A 109 -12.95 6.57 14.59
CA ARG A 109 -12.24 5.51 13.85
C ARG A 109 -10.88 5.97 13.32
N PHE A 110 -9.91 5.07 13.37
CA PHE A 110 -8.55 5.25 12.85
C PHE A 110 -8.19 4.09 11.91
N ILE A 111 -8.08 4.38 10.61
CA ILE A 111 -7.69 3.40 9.59
C ILE A 111 -6.20 3.54 9.31
N PHE A 112 -5.46 2.48 9.53
CA PHE A 112 -4.01 2.43 9.32
C PHE A 112 -3.65 1.57 8.11
N LEU A 113 -3.00 2.17 7.12
CA LEU A 113 -2.44 1.44 6.00
C LEU A 113 -1.08 0.84 6.40
N SER A 114 -1.10 -0.45 6.67
CA SER A 114 0.08 -1.26 6.98
C SER A 114 0.65 -1.91 5.70
N SER A 115 1.17 -3.11 5.79
CA SER A 115 1.75 -3.85 4.66
C SER A 115 1.68 -5.35 4.91
N ILE A 116 1.53 -6.15 3.86
CA ILE A 116 1.66 -7.61 3.92
C ILE A 116 3.05 -8.04 4.40
N GLY A 117 4.07 -7.19 4.27
CA GLY A 117 5.40 -7.45 4.79
C GLY A 117 5.45 -7.72 6.30
N VAL A 118 4.40 -7.36 7.04
CA VAL A 118 4.22 -7.73 8.46
C VAL A 118 4.04 -9.23 8.62
N ASN A 119 3.32 -9.90 7.71
CA ASN A 119 3.17 -11.36 7.73
C ASN A 119 4.45 -12.06 7.26
N GLY A 120 5.19 -11.48 6.32
CA GLY A 120 6.44 -12.02 5.80
C GLY A 120 6.72 -11.61 4.35
N ASN A 121 7.85 -12.08 3.82
CA ASN A 121 8.31 -11.71 2.48
C ASN A 121 8.02 -12.77 1.42
N GLN A 122 7.68 -13.98 1.84
CA GLN A 122 7.38 -15.13 0.97
C GLN A 122 6.55 -16.16 1.71
N ASN A 123 5.80 -16.95 0.95
CA ASN A 123 5.01 -18.05 1.50
C ASN A 123 4.78 -19.15 0.45
N THR A 124 4.32 -20.32 0.91
CA THR A 124 3.86 -21.44 0.08
C THR A 124 2.36 -21.70 0.22
N GLN A 125 1.76 -21.20 1.29
CA GLN A 125 0.33 -21.15 1.54
C GLN A 125 -0.09 -19.69 1.68
N PRO A 126 -1.31 -19.31 1.30
CA PRO A 126 -1.78 -17.93 1.45
C PRO A 126 -1.65 -17.44 2.90
N PHE A 127 -1.18 -16.23 3.08
CA PHE A 127 -1.20 -15.56 4.39
C PHE A 127 -2.63 -15.25 4.83
N LEU A 128 -2.88 -15.49 6.12
CA LEU A 128 -4.12 -15.17 6.83
C LEU A 128 -3.85 -14.11 7.91
N GLU A 129 -4.88 -13.41 8.35
CA GLU A 129 -4.79 -12.43 9.45
C GLU A 129 -4.35 -13.03 10.78
N ILE A 130 -4.68 -14.31 10.99
CA ILE A 130 -4.34 -15.07 12.21
C ILE A 130 -2.91 -15.60 12.23
N ASP A 131 -2.19 -15.52 11.12
CA ASP A 131 -0.81 -15.97 11.07
C ASP A 131 0.08 -15.14 11.99
N ILE A 132 1.05 -15.81 12.61
CA ILE A 132 2.02 -15.12 13.46
C ILE A 132 2.84 -14.15 12.59
N PRO A 133 2.86 -12.84 12.91
CA PRO A 133 3.63 -11.86 12.17
C PRO A 133 5.13 -12.21 12.16
N ASN A 134 5.76 -12.10 10.99
CA ASN A 134 7.18 -12.38 10.79
C ASN A 134 7.83 -11.31 9.89
N PRO A 135 7.85 -10.03 10.32
CA PRO A 135 8.44 -8.95 9.52
C PRO A 135 9.95 -9.11 9.43
N GLN A 136 10.49 -9.15 8.21
CA GLN A 136 11.91 -9.39 7.93
C GLN A 136 12.69 -8.09 7.63
N GLU A 137 12.01 -7.08 7.11
CA GLU A 137 12.62 -5.83 6.65
C GLU A 137 12.36 -4.70 7.65
N PRO A 138 13.28 -3.72 7.78
CA PRO A 138 13.11 -2.57 8.69
C PRO A 138 11.79 -1.82 8.50
N TYR A 139 11.34 -1.67 7.25
CA TYR A 139 10.04 -1.09 6.94
C TYR A 139 8.88 -1.91 7.54
N ALA A 140 8.89 -3.24 7.32
CA ALA A 140 7.84 -4.11 7.82
C ALA A 140 7.84 -4.20 9.36
N ILE A 141 9.02 -4.18 9.99
CA ILE A 141 9.18 -4.13 11.45
C ILE A 141 8.54 -2.84 12.00
N SER A 142 8.84 -1.68 11.40
CA SER A 142 8.28 -0.40 11.85
C SER A 142 6.75 -0.34 11.70
N LYS A 143 6.21 -0.93 10.62
CA LYS A 143 4.75 -1.05 10.44
C LYS A 143 4.13 -1.96 11.49
N TYR A 144 4.74 -3.10 11.79
CA TYR A 144 4.27 -4.02 12.82
C TYR A 144 4.29 -3.38 14.23
N GLU A 145 5.37 -2.67 14.58
CA GLU A 145 5.45 -1.92 15.85
C GLU A 145 4.32 -0.88 15.96
N ALA A 146 3.97 -0.19 14.86
CA ALA A 146 2.84 0.73 14.83
C ALA A 146 1.50 -0.01 15.03
N GLU A 147 1.29 -1.15 14.38
CA GLU A 147 0.08 -1.97 14.60
C GLU A 147 -0.09 -2.37 16.05
N GLN A 148 0.99 -2.86 16.69
CA GLN A 148 0.94 -3.27 18.10
C GLN A 148 0.59 -2.09 19.02
N GLY A 149 1.17 -0.92 18.77
CA GLY A 149 0.86 0.29 19.52
C GLY A 149 -0.59 0.76 19.34
N LEU A 150 -1.11 0.68 18.11
CA LEU A 150 -2.50 1.02 17.77
C LEU A 150 -3.49 0.05 18.43
N ILE A 151 -3.24 -1.26 18.37
CA ILE A 151 -4.07 -2.29 19.02
C ILE A 151 -4.10 -2.07 20.54
N ASN A 152 -2.95 -1.76 21.14
CA ASN A 152 -2.90 -1.45 22.56
C ASN A 152 -3.67 -0.17 22.90
N LEU A 153 -3.60 0.86 22.06
CA LEU A 153 -4.33 2.10 22.26
C LEU A 153 -5.85 1.88 22.14
N ALA A 154 -6.31 1.11 21.16
CA ALA A 154 -7.72 0.75 20.99
C ALA A 154 -8.28 0.02 22.22
N LYS A 155 -7.52 -0.92 22.81
CA LYS A 155 -7.93 -1.64 24.02
C LYS A 155 -8.13 -0.74 25.24
N ASN A 156 -7.48 0.42 25.26
CA ASN A 156 -7.47 1.35 26.39
C ASN A 156 -8.20 2.67 26.09
N SER A 157 -8.98 2.73 25.03
CA SER A 157 -9.74 3.92 24.61
C SER A 157 -10.99 3.52 23.84
N ASN A 158 -11.79 4.51 23.43
CA ASN A 158 -12.94 4.29 22.57
C ASN A 158 -12.60 4.41 21.07
N LEU A 159 -11.32 4.51 20.69
CA LEU A 159 -10.91 4.62 19.30
C LEU A 159 -11.01 3.25 18.62
N GLU A 160 -11.84 3.14 17.61
CA GLU A 160 -11.89 1.97 16.73
C GLU A 160 -10.68 1.98 15.79
N VAL A 161 -9.86 0.96 15.82
CA VAL A 161 -8.69 0.84 14.94
C VAL A 161 -8.94 -0.20 13.87
N VAL A 162 -8.71 0.18 12.61
CA VAL A 162 -8.75 -0.74 11.45
C VAL A 162 -7.36 -0.80 10.84
N ILE A 163 -6.80 -1.99 10.70
CA ILE A 163 -5.49 -2.21 10.10
C ILE A 163 -5.66 -2.90 8.76
N VAL A 164 -5.11 -2.29 7.69
CA VAL A 164 -5.17 -2.84 6.33
C VAL A 164 -3.76 -3.22 5.90
N ARG A 165 -3.53 -4.50 5.57
CA ARG A 165 -2.25 -5.03 5.09
C ARG A 165 -2.34 -5.37 3.59
N PRO A 166 -2.15 -4.40 2.68
CA PRO A 166 -2.14 -4.69 1.25
C PRO A 166 -0.85 -5.38 0.82
N PRO A 167 -0.90 -6.22 -0.22
CA PRO A 167 0.27 -6.62 -1.00
C PRO A 167 0.73 -5.44 -1.89
N LEU A 168 1.52 -5.72 -2.93
CA LEU A 168 1.92 -4.69 -3.88
C LEU A 168 0.69 -4.05 -4.55
N VAL A 169 0.57 -2.73 -4.40
CA VAL A 169 -0.50 -1.93 -4.99
C VAL A 169 -0.08 -1.47 -6.38
N TYR A 170 -0.95 -1.62 -7.37
CA TYR A 170 -0.68 -1.17 -8.74
C TYR A 170 -1.80 -0.29 -9.27
N GLY A 171 -1.47 0.60 -10.19
CA GLY A 171 -2.40 1.55 -10.80
C GLY A 171 -1.68 2.68 -11.54
N ASN A 172 -2.42 3.70 -11.95
CA ASN A 172 -1.88 4.85 -12.66
C ASN A 172 -0.78 5.55 -11.83
N ASN A 173 0.36 5.84 -12.47
CA ASN A 173 1.50 6.50 -11.83
C ASN A 173 2.10 5.73 -10.64
N VAL A 174 1.97 4.40 -10.62
CA VAL A 174 2.58 3.57 -9.58
C VAL A 174 4.10 3.77 -9.57
N PRO A 175 4.69 4.07 -8.40
CA PRO A 175 6.14 4.27 -8.28
C PRO A 175 6.90 2.94 -8.31
N GLY A 176 8.22 3.04 -8.33
CA GLY A 176 9.13 1.90 -8.11
C GLY A 176 9.21 0.91 -9.26
N ASN A 177 9.49 -0.35 -8.93
CA ASN A 177 9.78 -1.38 -9.92
C ASN A 177 8.58 -1.73 -10.81
N PHE A 178 7.36 -1.71 -10.26
CA PHE A 178 6.17 -1.97 -11.06
C PHE A 178 5.97 -0.88 -12.13
N GLY A 179 6.16 0.39 -11.77
CA GLY A 179 6.12 1.49 -12.73
C GLY A 179 7.14 1.33 -13.86
N ARG A 180 8.36 0.84 -13.54
CA ARG A 180 9.38 0.53 -14.57
C ARG A 180 8.94 -0.59 -15.52
N LEU A 181 8.23 -1.60 -15.02
CA LEU A 181 7.67 -2.67 -15.87
C LEU A 181 6.58 -2.14 -16.80
N VAL A 182 5.74 -1.23 -16.31
CA VAL A 182 4.72 -0.56 -17.13
C VAL A 182 5.38 0.29 -18.21
N GLN A 183 6.38 1.10 -17.87
CA GLN A 183 7.16 1.91 -18.82
C GLN A 183 7.89 1.04 -19.87
N TRP A 184 8.47 -0.11 -19.44
CA TRP A 184 9.05 -1.08 -20.36
C TRP A 184 8.03 -1.56 -21.39
N ALA A 185 6.84 -1.95 -20.95
CA ALA A 185 5.78 -2.40 -21.85
C ALA A 185 5.23 -1.27 -22.75
N GLY A 186 5.20 -0.02 -22.26
CA GLY A 186 4.81 1.18 -22.99
C GLY A 186 5.85 1.61 -24.05
N SER A 187 7.13 1.28 -23.88
CA SER A 187 8.23 1.74 -24.74
C SER A 187 8.06 1.30 -26.21
N ARG A 188 8.57 2.10 -27.15
CA ARG A 188 8.49 1.77 -28.60
C ARG A 188 9.15 0.44 -28.94
N ILE A 189 10.26 0.11 -28.29
CA ILE A 189 11.01 -1.13 -28.46
C ILE A 189 10.92 -1.90 -27.15
N ILE A 190 10.29 -3.08 -27.16
CA ILE A 190 10.28 -3.99 -26.03
C ILE A 190 11.59 -4.79 -26.04
N LEU A 191 12.45 -4.49 -25.06
CA LEU A 191 13.66 -5.26 -24.85
C LEU A 191 13.31 -6.65 -24.26
N PRO A 192 14.03 -7.71 -24.66
CA PRO A 192 13.82 -9.03 -24.09
C PRO A 192 14.17 -9.06 -22.59
N LEU A 193 13.28 -9.66 -21.80
CA LEU A 193 13.52 -9.88 -20.37
C LEU A 193 13.72 -11.36 -20.08
N PRO A 194 14.67 -11.75 -19.21
CA PRO A 194 14.94 -13.16 -18.87
C PRO A 194 13.93 -13.71 -17.84
N LEU A 195 12.64 -13.37 -17.98
CA LEU A 195 11.59 -13.68 -16.99
C LEU A 195 10.51 -14.61 -17.55
N GLY A 196 10.81 -15.34 -18.65
CA GLY A 196 9.84 -16.22 -19.30
C GLY A 196 9.58 -17.56 -18.59
N ALA A 197 10.41 -17.95 -17.64
CA ALA A 197 10.27 -19.21 -16.89
C ALA A 197 9.99 -19.01 -15.38
N VAL A 198 9.52 -17.82 -14.97
CA VAL A 198 9.21 -17.54 -13.55
C VAL A 198 7.78 -17.97 -13.25
N ASN A 199 7.64 -19.06 -12.49
CA ASN A 199 6.36 -19.71 -12.13
C ASN A 199 6.00 -19.52 -10.64
N ASN A 200 6.37 -18.39 -10.06
CA ASN A 200 5.92 -17.99 -8.73
C ASN A 200 4.42 -17.63 -8.73
N ALA A 201 3.83 -17.47 -7.55
CA ALA A 201 2.48 -17.00 -7.38
C ALA A 201 2.49 -15.72 -6.53
N ARG A 202 1.95 -14.63 -7.06
CA ARG A 202 1.88 -13.35 -6.36
C ARG A 202 0.49 -12.77 -6.45
N THR A 203 -0.06 -12.39 -5.30
CA THR A 203 -1.25 -11.55 -5.25
C THR A 203 -0.83 -10.08 -5.26
N LEU A 204 -1.65 -9.28 -5.92
CA LEU A 204 -1.56 -7.83 -5.99
C LEU A 204 -2.91 -7.21 -5.66
N ILE A 205 -2.94 -5.90 -5.51
CA ILE A 205 -4.21 -5.16 -5.40
C ILE A 205 -4.20 -3.92 -6.29
N ALA A 206 -5.24 -3.78 -7.09
CA ALA A 206 -5.49 -2.58 -7.87
C ALA A 206 -5.74 -1.39 -6.94
N ILE A 207 -5.25 -0.20 -7.32
CA ILE A 207 -5.45 1.01 -6.52
C ILE A 207 -6.94 1.30 -6.31
N ASP A 208 -7.77 1.06 -7.32
CA ASP A 208 -9.23 1.29 -7.23
C ASP A 208 -9.87 0.33 -6.22
N ASN A 209 -9.41 -0.94 -6.16
CA ASN A 209 -9.86 -1.92 -5.17
C ASN A 209 -9.43 -1.53 -3.76
N LEU A 210 -8.17 -1.10 -3.57
CA LEU A 210 -7.68 -0.63 -2.28
C LEU A 210 -8.46 0.60 -1.79
N VAL A 211 -8.72 1.56 -2.66
CA VAL A 211 -9.49 2.77 -2.34
C VAL A 211 -10.92 2.40 -1.94
N SER A 212 -11.60 1.55 -2.72
CA SER A 212 -12.93 1.04 -2.39
C SER A 212 -12.94 0.35 -1.02
N PHE A 213 -11.93 -0.51 -0.74
CA PHE A 213 -11.83 -1.19 0.55
C PHE A 213 -11.64 -0.23 1.72
N ILE A 214 -10.77 0.77 1.59
CA ILE A 214 -10.55 1.79 2.64
C ILE A 214 -11.85 2.53 2.94
N ILE A 215 -12.62 2.89 1.91
CA ILE A 215 -13.93 3.55 2.09
C ILE A 215 -14.92 2.62 2.77
N THR A 216 -14.96 1.35 2.40
CA THR A 216 -15.79 0.35 3.10
C THR A 216 -15.40 0.28 4.58
N CYS A 217 -14.10 0.21 4.90
CA CYS A 217 -13.62 0.23 6.29
C CYS A 217 -14.00 1.52 7.04
N THR A 218 -14.13 2.64 6.34
CA THR A 218 -14.54 3.91 6.93
C THR A 218 -16.00 3.88 7.40
N LEU A 219 -16.87 3.19 6.67
CA LEU A 219 -18.32 3.21 6.87
C LEU A 219 -18.86 1.97 7.59
N HIS A 220 -18.23 0.82 7.39
CA HIS A 220 -18.80 -0.46 7.83
C HIS A 220 -18.58 -0.71 9.33
N PRO A 221 -19.63 -0.97 10.14
CA PRO A 221 -19.48 -1.13 11.59
C PRO A 221 -18.63 -2.33 11.99
N LYS A 222 -18.70 -3.44 11.24
CA LYS A 222 -17.91 -4.65 11.52
C LYS A 222 -16.42 -4.51 11.19
N ALA A 223 -15.98 -3.38 10.62
CA ALA A 223 -14.56 -3.14 10.41
C ALA A 223 -13.82 -2.72 11.69
N ALA A 224 -14.54 -2.29 12.73
CA ALA A 224 -14.01 -1.82 13.98
C ALA A 224 -13.09 -2.85 14.66
N ASN A 225 -11.87 -2.42 15.00
CA ASN A 225 -10.86 -3.22 15.71
C ASN A 225 -10.40 -4.49 14.97
N GLU A 226 -10.47 -4.47 13.63
CA GLU A 226 -10.11 -5.60 12.79
C GLU A 226 -8.81 -5.34 12.01
N VAL A 227 -8.11 -6.45 11.72
CA VAL A 227 -7.00 -6.50 10.76
C VAL A 227 -7.50 -7.19 9.50
N PHE A 228 -7.19 -6.62 8.34
CA PHE A 228 -7.55 -7.18 7.05
C PHE A 228 -6.34 -7.37 6.15
N LEU A 229 -6.25 -8.54 5.55
CA LEU A 229 -5.44 -8.81 4.37
C LEU A 229 -6.34 -8.67 3.14
N ILE A 230 -5.87 -7.96 2.12
CA ILE A 230 -6.69 -7.66 0.94
C ILE A 230 -5.91 -7.88 -0.36
N SER A 231 -6.60 -8.31 -1.39
CA SER A 231 -6.03 -8.53 -2.72
C SER A 231 -7.11 -8.46 -3.80
N ASP A 232 -6.71 -8.54 -5.08
CA ASP A 232 -7.63 -8.69 -6.22
C ASP A 232 -8.21 -10.12 -6.35
N ASP A 233 -7.93 -11.01 -5.40
CA ASP A 233 -8.28 -12.45 -5.41
C ASP A 233 -7.62 -13.27 -6.53
N ASP A 234 -6.81 -12.64 -7.36
CA ASP A 234 -6.05 -13.30 -8.44
C ASP A 234 -4.59 -13.47 -8.01
N SER A 235 -4.03 -14.66 -8.21
CA SER A 235 -2.60 -14.90 -8.07
C SER A 235 -1.96 -15.17 -9.43
N LEU A 236 -0.91 -14.44 -9.76
CA LEU A 236 -0.23 -14.52 -11.04
C LEU A 236 1.25 -14.76 -10.88
N SER A 237 1.84 -15.51 -11.82
CA SER A 237 3.30 -15.55 -11.91
C SER A 237 3.85 -14.24 -12.47
N THR A 238 5.10 -13.93 -12.16
CA THR A 238 5.80 -12.77 -12.75
C THR A 238 5.76 -12.82 -14.28
N THR A 239 5.88 -14.02 -14.87
CA THR A 239 5.75 -14.21 -16.33
C THR A 239 4.35 -13.84 -16.82
N GLN A 240 3.29 -14.29 -16.14
CA GLN A 240 1.91 -13.98 -16.52
C GLN A 240 1.61 -12.48 -16.36
N LEU A 241 2.06 -11.87 -15.27
CA LEU A 241 1.93 -10.43 -15.04
C LEU A 241 2.54 -9.61 -16.17
N LEU A 242 3.78 -9.91 -16.57
CA LEU A 242 4.44 -9.22 -17.68
C LEU A 242 3.70 -9.37 -19.00
N LYS A 243 3.14 -10.56 -19.27
CA LYS A 243 2.30 -10.79 -20.45
C LYS A 243 1.02 -9.96 -20.40
N LYS A 244 0.35 -9.87 -19.25
CA LYS A 244 -0.86 -9.03 -19.07
C LYS A 244 -0.53 -7.55 -19.24
N ILE A 245 0.56 -7.05 -18.64
CA ILE A 245 0.99 -5.65 -18.82
C ILE A 245 1.25 -5.36 -20.30
N ALA A 246 2.04 -6.17 -21.01
CA ALA A 246 2.31 -5.95 -22.43
C ALA A 246 1.03 -6.01 -23.28
N LYS A 247 0.12 -6.95 -22.99
CA LYS A 247 -1.19 -7.06 -23.67
C LYS A 247 -2.02 -5.79 -23.50
N ALA A 248 -2.02 -5.16 -22.33
CA ALA A 248 -2.73 -3.90 -22.09
C ALA A 248 -2.24 -2.78 -23.04
N PHE A 249 -0.95 -2.77 -23.40
CA PHE A 249 -0.36 -1.87 -24.41
C PHE A 249 -0.54 -2.37 -25.88
N ASN A 250 -1.35 -3.41 -26.10
CA ASN A 250 -1.50 -4.07 -27.41
C ASN A 250 -0.17 -4.61 -27.98
N LYS A 251 0.71 -5.10 -27.12
CA LYS A 251 2.03 -5.60 -27.49
C LYS A 251 2.22 -7.05 -27.02
N LYS A 252 3.23 -7.73 -27.58
CA LYS A 252 3.68 -9.04 -27.12
C LYS A 252 4.91 -8.88 -26.25
N ALA A 253 4.86 -9.42 -25.02
CA ALA A 253 6.03 -9.47 -24.15
C ALA A 253 7.10 -10.39 -24.76
N LEU A 254 8.31 -9.89 -24.92
CA LEU A 254 9.45 -10.69 -25.35
C LEU A 254 10.16 -11.23 -24.08
N LEU A 255 9.79 -12.44 -23.68
CA LEU A 255 10.27 -13.06 -22.44
C LEU A 255 11.11 -14.30 -22.77
N LEU A 256 12.39 -14.26 -22.41
CA LEU A 256 13.30 -15.40 -22.57
C LEU A 256 13.11 -16.39 -21.43
N PRO A 257 12.94 -17.70 -21.70
CA PRO A 257 12.70 -18.70 -20.68
C PRO A 257 14.00 -19.14 -19.99
N ILE A 258 14.65 -18.23 -19.27
CA ILE A 258 15.85 -18.51 -18.49
C ILE A 258 15.45 -19.18 -17.17
N PRO A 259 16.06 -20.32 -16.79
CA PRO A 259 15.80 -20.97 -15.52
C PRO A 259 16.07 -20.04 -14.32
N VAL A 260 15.16 -20.02 -13.34
CA VAL A 260 15.28 -19.17 -12.13
C VAL A 260 16.57 -19.43 -11.38
N SER A 261 17.03 -20.69 -11.31
CA SER A 261 18.29 -21.08 -10.66
C SER A 261 19.51 -20.35 -11.24
N TRP A 262 19.55 -20.17 -12.57
CA TRP A 262 20.63 -19.44 -13.23
C TRP A 262 20.59 -17.95 -12.91
N MET A 263 19.39 -17.37 -12.88
CA MET A 263 19.22 -15.95 -12.54
C MET A 263 19.62 -15.68 -11.08
N VAL A 264 19.23 -16.56 -10.15
CA VAL A 264 19.64 -16.47 -8.73
C VAL A 264 21.15 -16.64 -8.60
N PHE A 265 21.76 -17.59 -9.33
CA PHE A 265 23.21 -17.76 -9.33
C PHE A 265 23.95 -16.50 -9.79
N VAL A 266 23.54 -15.90 -10.91
CA VAL A 266 24.13 -14.64 -11.40
C VAL A 266 23.90 -13.49 -10.41
N ALA A 267 22.70 -13.38 -9.84
CA ALA A 267 22.41 -12.37 -8.84
C ALA A 267 23.28 -12.51 -7.59
N LYS A 268 23.58 -13.74 -7.16
CA LYS A 268 24.50 -14.03 -6.06
C LYS A 268 25.91 -13.56 -6.35
N LEU A 269 26.43 -13.82 -7.56
CA LEU A 269 27.74 -13.30 -7.98
C LEU A 269 27.82 -11.78 -7.99
N LEU A 270 26.70 -11.10 -8.23
CA LEU A 270 26.56 -9.63 -8.22
C LEU A 270 26.21 -9.05 -6.85
N GLY A 271 26.15 -9.88 -5.79
CA GLY A 271 25.76 -9.41 -4.44
C GLY A 271 24.27 -9.02 -4.31
N LYS A 272 23.41 -9.46 -5.24
CA LYS A 272 21.97 -9.15 -5.31
C LYS A 272 21.07 -10.37 -5.08
N GLU A 273 21.55 -11.35 -4.32
CA GLU A 273 20.80 -12.59 -4.06
C GLU A 273 19.45 -12.31 -3.40
N ALA A 274 19.41 -11.42 -2.40
CA ALA A 274 18.18 -11.07 -1.69
C ALA A 274 17.11 -10.47 -2.61
N ASP A 275 17.51 -9.59 -3.55
CA ASP A 275 16.60 -8.99 -4.52
C ASP A 275 16.05 -10.04 -5.49
N ALA A 276 16.88 -10.99 -5.90
CA ALA A 276 16.48 -12.09 -6.79
C ALA A 276 15.50 -13.03 -6.09
N VAL A 277 15.80 -13.44 -4.85
CA VAL A 277 14.89 -14.27 -4.04
C VAL A 277 13.54 -13.55 -3.88
N ARG A 278 13.53 -12.27 -3.56
CA ARG A 278 12.30 -11.48 -3.44
C ARG A 278 11.49 -11.42 -4.75
N LEU A 279 12.18 -11.31 -5.90
CA LEU A 279 11.51 -11.25 -7.21
C LEU A 279 10.89 -12.60 -7.61
N PHE A 280 11.55 -13.70 -7.27
CA PHE A 280 11.16 -15.04 -7.72
C PHE A 280 10.33 -15.82 -6.71
N SER A 281 10.24 -15.37 -5.44
CA SER A 281 9.41 -16.01 -4.42
C SER A 281 7.93 -15.78 -4.67
N SER A 282 7.10 -16.67 -4.17
CA SER A 282 5.66 -16.50 -4.06
C SER A 282 5.31 -15.66 -2.85
N LEU A 283 4.26 -14.87 -2.99
CA LEU A 283 3.61 -14.15 -1.90
C LEU A 283 2.11 -14.09 -2.22
N ILE A 284 1.36 -14.94 -1.53
CA ILE A 284 -0.08 -15.13 -1.76
C ILE A 284 -0.82 -14.65 -0.52
N VAL A 285 -1.92 -13.97 -0.72
CA VAL A 285 -2.77 -13.42 0.34
C VAL A 285 -4.16 -13.99 0.19
N ASP A 286 -4.76 -14.42 1.28
CA ASP A 286 -6.18 -14.74 1.38
C ASP A 286 -6.92 -13.50 1.86
N SER A 287 -7.91 -13.04 1.10
CA SER A 287 -8.76 -11.88 1.40
C SER A 287 -10.21 -12.28 1.75
N SER A 288 -10.46 -13.55 2.07
CA SER A 288 -11.80 -14.06 2.37
C SER A 288 -12.46 -13.31 3.52
N LYS A 289 -11.72 -12.93 4.54
CA LYS A 289 -12.24 -12.16 5.68
C LYS A 289 -12.93 -10.85 5.27
N ALA A 290 -12.41 -10.14 4.28
CA ALA A 290 -13.03 -8.91 3.77
C ALA A 290 -14.41 -9.20 3.16
N ARG A 291 -14.56 -10.31 2.45
CA ARG A 291 -15.85 -10.76 1.89
C ARG A 291 -16.80 -11.22 2.98
N ASP A 292 -16.34 -12.09 3.86
CA ASP A 292 -17.17 -12.75 4.86
C ASP A 292 -17.69 -11.78 5.93
N LEU A 293 -16.86 -10.80 6.31
CA LEU A 293 -17.20 -9.88 7.39
C LEU A 293 -17.84 -8.58 6.88
N LEU A 294 -17.34 -8.03 5.77
CA LEU A 294 -17.73 -6.72 5.23
C LEU A 294 -18.52 -6.81 3.93
N GLU A 295 -18.75 -8.01 3.40
CA GLU A 295 -19.40 -8.22 2.09
C GLU A 295 -18.69 -7.44 0.96
N TRP A 296 -17.37 -7.17 1.13
CA TRP A 296 -16.58 -6.43 0.16
C TRP A 296 -15.99 -7.35 -0.90
N TYR A 297 -16.08 -6.92 -2.14
CA TYR A 297 -15.51 -7.58 -3.32
C TYR A 297 -14.69 -6.57 -4.13
N PRO A 298 -13.63 -7.00 -4.85
CA PRO A 298 -12.92 -6.14 -5.79
C PRO A 298 -13.86 -5.49 -6.79
N VAL A 299 -13.76 -4.16 -6.94
CA VAL A 299 -14.62 -3.36 -7.83
C VAL A 299 -14.10 -3.27 -9.27
N THR A 300 -12.86 -3.71 -9.49
CA THR A 300 -12.23 -3.76 -10.81
C THR A 300 -11.35 -4.99 -10.95
N THR A 301 -11.25 -5.51 -12.15
CA THR A 301 -10.33 -6.61 -12.49
C THR A 301 -8.94 -6.08 -12.82
N MET A 302 -7.92 -6.96 -12.79
CA MET A 302 -6.56 -6.58 -13.18
C MET A 302 -6.50 -6.09 -14.64
N ASP A 303 -7.23 -6.74 -15.56
CA ASP A 303 -7.21 -6.36 -16.98
C ASP A 303 -7.81 -4.97 -17.20
N GLU A 304 -8.88 -4.62 -16.48
CA GLU A 304 -9.48 -3.28 -16.50
C GLU A 304 -8.55 -2.22 -15.92
N GLN A 305 -7.93 -2.51 -14.76
CA GLN A 305 -6.99 -1.58 -14.15
C GLN A 305 -5.75 -1.34 -15.02
N LEU A 306 -5.17 -2.39 -15.60
CA LEU A 306 -4.05 -2.25 -16.53
C LEU A 306 -4.45 -1.46 -17.77
N LYS A 307 -5.67 -1.63 -18.29
CA LYS A 307 -6.17 -0.84 -19.43
C LYS A 307 -6.29 0.65 -19.07
N LYS A 308 -6.80 1.00 -17.88
CA LYS A 308 -6.83 2.39 -17.38
C LYS A 308 -5.44 3.02 -17.35
N MET A 309 -4.40 2.25 -16.96
CA MET A 309 -3.02 2.73 -16.91
C MET A 309 -2.49 3.11 -18.31
N THR A 310 -2.90 2.40 -19.36
CA THR A 310 -2.42 2.69 -20.72
C THR A 310 -3.06 3.90 -21.38
N THR A 311 -4.24 4.30 -20.90
CA THR A 311 -4.99 5.44 -21.47
C THR A 311 -4.38 6.78 -21.03
N ASN A 312 -3.88 6.85 -19.82
CA ASN A 312 -3.29 8.07 -19.25
C ASN A 312 -1.86 8.36 -19.76
N GLU A 313 -1.08 7.33 -20.12
CA GLU A 313 0.25 7.53 -20.75
C GLU A 313 0.18 8.14 -22.16
N LYS A 314 -0.98 8.06 -22.85
CA LYS A 314 -1.16 8.69 -24.16
C LYS A 314 -1.48 10.17 -24.08
N ASN A 315 -1.84 10.68 -22.89
CA ASN A 315 -2.23 12.06 -22.65
C ASN A 315 -1.15 12.85 -21.86
N SER A 316 0.00 12.23 -21.56
CA SER A 316 1.19 12.82 -20.94
C SER A 316 2.30 12.98 -22.00
#